data_d322a578f98228e7fb427fd0ce039dd9
#
_entry.id   d322a578f98228e7fb427fd0ce039dd9
#
_cell.length_a   1.000
_cell.length_b   1.000
_cell.length_c   1.000
_cell.angle_alpha   90.00
_cell.angle_beta   90.00
_cell.angle_gamma   90.00
#
_symmetry.space_group_name_H-M   'P 1'
#
loop_
_entity.id
_entity.type
_entity.pdbx_description
1 polymer ?
#
loop_
_entity_poly.entity_id
_entity_poly.type
_entity_poly.pdbx_seq_one_letter_code
_entity_poly.pdbx_strand_id
1 'polypeptide(L)'
;MSDGMGGGNAGDMASALILERMATLIPETFKAAASGFFPDSISHLQEVLKDVHDHINRAAEGTDDLKGMAATLALAWFSPENMYLANAGDSRIYRSRDGKTEQLSKDHTAAWGQLQRGVMQEVEYRAHPRRAALYQVIGGGNRTSCPHFAAIQYQSGDRFLICSDGLIDGVWERHIRDALAEDVLPEECCKKLLKRAVENSGTDDTTLIVIEIG
;
A
#
# COMPACT_ATOMS: atom_id res chain seq x y z
N MET A 1 -5.87 1.08 0.31
CA MET A 1 -5.62 0.18 1.46
C MET A 1 -4.80 0.94 2.48
N SER A 2 -5.07 0.74 3.75
CA SER A 2 -4.34 1.35 4.86
C SER A 2 -4.28 0.33 5.99
N ASP A 3 -3.10 0.17 6.58
CA ASP A 3 -2.81 -0.77 7.67
C ASP A 3 -2.34 0.02 8.88
N GLY A 4 -3.03 -0.19 10.02
CA GLY A 4 -2.88 0.62 11.22
C GLY A 4 -1.65 0.21 12.03
N MET A 5 -0.87 1.18 12.46
CA MET A 5 0.33 0.97 13.28
C MET A 5 0.14 1.51 14.70
N GLY A 6 0.75 0.82 15.65
CA GLY A 6 0.68 1.18 17.06
C GLY A 6 -0.27 0.24 17.81
N GLY A 7 0.08 -0.15 19.02
CA GLY A 7 -0.71 -1.10 19.80
C GLY A 7 -2.10 -0.57 20.13
N GLY A 8 -3.12 -1.42 19.98
CA GLY A 8 -4.50 -1.11 20.35
C GLY A 8 -5.22 -0.16 19.40
N ASN A 9 -6.19 0.59 19.92
CA ASN A 9 -7.15 1.40 19.16
C ASN A 9 -6.54 2.49 18.28
N ALA A 10 -5.30 2.92 18.48
CA ALA A 10 -4.70 4.03 17.75
C ALA A 10 -4.42 3.67 16.28
N GLY A 11 -3.93 2.46 16.01
CA GLY A 11 -3.70 1.97 14.65
C GLY A 11 -4.99 1.81 13.87
N ASP A 12 -5.98 1.15 14.46
CA ASP A 12 -7.30 0.93 13.85
C ASP A 12 -7.97 2.26 13.50
N MET A 13 -7.88 3.23 14.43
CA MET A 13 -8.42 4.56 14.21
C MET A 13 -7.67 5.30 13.10
N ALA A 14 -6.34 5.17 13.04
CA ALA A 14 -5.54 5.79 11.98
C ALA A 14 -5.96 5.31 10.60
N SER A 15 -6.01 3.99 10.40
CA SER A 15 -6.40 3.39 9.11
C SER A 15 -7.83 3.75 8.72
N ALA A 16 -8.78 3.72 9.66
CA ALA A 16 -10.17 4.11 9.43
C ALA A 16 -10.30 5.57 9.02
N LEU A 17 -9.67 6.50 9.74
CA LEU A 17 -9.69 7.93 9.43
C LEU A 17 -9.02 8.26 8.09
N ILE A 18 -7.93 7.55 7.73
CA ILE A 18 -7.31 7.69 6.41
C ILE A 18 -8.30 7.32 5.31
N LEU A 19 -8.97 6.17 5.44
CA LEU A 19 -9.92 5.70 4.43
C LEU A 19 -11.14 6.62 4.34
N GLU A 20 -11.68 7.10 5.47
CA GLU A 20 -12.78 8.05 5.51
C GLU A 20 -12.40 9.38 4.84
N ARG A 21 -11.23 9.93 5.18
CA ARG A 21 -10.74 11.17 4.58
C ARG A 21 -10.50 11.02 3.08
N MET A 22 -9.89 9.93 2.65
CA MET A 22 -9.69 9.61 1.23
C MET A 22 -11.03 9.48 0.49
N ALA A 23 -12.02 8.82 1.07
CA ALA A 23 -13.35 8.70 0.47
C ALA A 23 -14.06 10.06 0.29
N THR A 24 -13.76 11.03 1.13
CA THR A 24 -14.25 12.40 1.00
C THR A 24 -13.55 13.17 -0.14
N LEU A 25 -12.24 12.97 -0.30
CA LEU A 25 -11.41 13.71 -1.25
C LEU A 25 -11.44 13.13 -2.67
N ILE A 26 -11.53 11.80 -2.81
CA ILE A 26 -11.51 11.11 -4.11
C ILE A 26 -12.62 11.59 -5.07
N PRO A 27 -13.89 11.78 -4.67
CA PRO A 27 -14.93 12.25 -5.57
C PRO A 27 -14.64 13.63 -6.17
N GLU A 28 -14.09 14.55 -5.38
CA GLU A 28 -13.72 15.89 -5.86
C GLU A 28 -12.48 15.81 -6.77
N THR A 29 -11.51 14.97 -6.42
CA THR A 29 -10.32 14.68 -7.22
C THR A 29 -10.72 14.10 -8.58
N PHE A 30 -11.66 13.15 -8.60
CA PHE A 30 -12.13 12.51 -9.83
C PHE A 30 -12.84 13.51 -10.75
N LYS A 31 -13.72 14.35 -10.22
CA LYS A 31 -14.40 15.41 -10.98
C LYS A 31 -13.39 16.40 -11.57
N ALA A 32 -12.42 16.81 -10.78
CA ALA A 32 -11.39 17.74 -11.22
C ALA A 32 -10.49 17.14 -12.31
N ALA A 33 -10.06 15.90 -12.18
CA ALA A 33 -9.30 15.19 -13.21
C ALA A 33 -10.09 15.00 -14.50
N ALA A 34 -11.38 14.65 -14.41
CA ALA A 34 -12.29 14.51 -15.56
C ALA A 34 -12.54 15.83 -16.28
N SER A 35 -12.45 16.96 -15.58
CA SER A 35 -12.60 18.31 -16.16
C SER A 35 -11.32 18.85 -16.83
N GLY A 36 -10.23 18.11 -16.76
CA GLY A 36 -8.92 18.56 -17.30
C GLY A 36 -8.26 19.66 -16.45
N PHE A 37 -8.73 19.90 -15.23
CA PHE A 37 -8.26 20.97 -14.35
C PHE A 37 -6.89 20.69 -13.72
N PHE A 38 -6.46 19.41 -13.69
CA PHE A 38 -5.18 19.01 -13.15
C PHE A 38 -4.28 18.43 -14.26
N PRO A 39 -3.36 19.21 -14.80
CA PRO A 39 -2.39 18.72 -15.79
C PRO A 39 -1.38 17.72 -15.18
N ASP A 40 -1.28 17.65 -13.84
CA ASP A 40 -0.37 16.76 -13.12
C ASP A 40 -1.09 16.04 -11.98
N SER A 41 -1.51 14.80 -12.25
CA SER A 41 -2.21 13.96 -11.29
C SER A 41 -1.32 13.56 -10.08
N ILE A 42 0.00 13.52 -10.25
CA ILE A 42 0.92 13.24 -9.14
C ILE A 42 0.97 14.41 -8.17
N SER A 43 1.11 15.63 -8.65
CA SER A 43 1.08 16.83 -7.79
C SER A 43 -0.23 16.93 -7.02
N HIS A 44 -1.34 16.61 -7.66
CA HIS A 44 -2.64 16.59 -6.97
C HIS A 44 -2.71 15.51 -5.89
N LEU A 45 -2.23 14.29 -6.16
CA LEU A 45 -2.15 13.24 -5.14
C LEU A 45 -1.23 13.64 -3.97
N GLN A 46 -0.15 14.37 -4.23
CA GLN A 46 0.74 14.89 -3.18
C GLN A 46 -0.01 15.85 -2.25
N GLU A 47 -0.82 16.76 -2.80
CA GLU A 47 -1.66 17.68 -2.02
C GLU A 47 -2.71 16.94 -1.20
N VAL A 48 -3.40 15.97 -1.81
CA VAL A 48 -4.39 15.12 -1.13
C VAL A 48 -3.74 14.36 0.03
N LEU A 49 -2.61 13.72 -0.19
CA LEU A 49 -1.93 12.95 0.87
C LEU A 49 -1.34 13.83 1.96
N LYS A 50 -0.94 15.05 1.63
CA LYS A 50 -0.54 16.04 2.63
C LYS A 50 -1.73 16.40 3.53
N ASP A 51 -2.90 16.67 2.96
CA ASP A 51 -4.12 16.96 3.73
C ASP A 51 -4.51 15.80 4.64
N VAL A 52 -4.47 14.56 4.12
CA VAL A 52 -4.73 13.35 4.91
C VAL A 52 -3.74 13.22 6.07
N HIS A 53 -2.45 13.38 5.81
CA HIS A 53 -1.39 13.33 6.82
C HIS A 53 -1.61 14.37 7.94
N ASP A 54 -1.87 15.61 7.56
CA ASP A 54 -2.15 16.71 8.49
C ASP A 54 -3.44 16.45 9.29
N HIS A 55 -4.46 15.84 8.66
CA HIS A 55 -5.70 15.46 9.32
C HIS A 55 -5.47 14.42 10.43
N ILE A 56 -4.70 13.35 10.15
CA ILE A 56 -4.39 12.31 11.13
C ILE A 56 -3.59 12.89 12.30
N ASN A 57 -2.60 13.71 12.03
CA ASN A 57 -1.80 14.35 13.09
C ASN A 57 -2.68 15.25 13.99
N ARG A 58 -3.58 16.03 13.40
CA ARG A 58 -4.52 16.88 14.18
C ARG A 58 -5.49 16.05 15.02
N ALA A 59 -5.98 14.93 14.50
CA ALA A 59 -6.88 14.04 15.24
C ALA A 59 -6.21 13.41 16.48
N ALA A 60 -4.89 13.26 16.46
CA ALA A 60 -4.11 12.75 17.58
C ALA A 60 -3.74 13.83 18.63
N GLU A 61 -3.89 15.12 18.30
CA GLU A 61 -3.52 16.21 19.19
C GLU A 61 -4.39 16.23 20.47
N GLY A 62 -3.74 16.36 21.61
CA GLY A 62 -4.41 16.49 22.92
C GLY A 62 -4.99 15.21 23.49
N THR A 63 -4.76 14.05 22.86
CA THR A 63 -5.26 12.74 23.31
C THR A 63 -4.09 11.79 23.50
N ASP A 64 -3.72 11.49 24.73
CA ASP A 64 -2.56 10.63 25.03
C ASP A 64 -2.70 9.22 24.42
N ASP A 65 -3.92 8.66 24.39
CA ASP A 65 -4.23 7.34 23.84
C ASP A 65 -4.02 7.27 22.31
N LEU A 66 -3.98 8.42 21.62
CA LEU A 66 -3.78 8.52 20.19
C LEU A 66 -2.37 9.01 19.82
N LYS A 67 -1.50 9.17 20.81
CA LYS A 67 -0.14 9.63 20.57
C LYS A 67 0.63 8.69 19.67
N GLY A 68 1.13 9.23 18.56
CA GLY A 68 1.84 8.45 17.55
C GLY A 68 0.94 7.65 16.62
N MET A 69 -0.37 7.92 16.62
CA MET A 69 -1.35 7.33 15.70
C MET A 69 -0.87 7.44 14.26
N ALA A 70 -0.70 6.30 13.58
CA ALA A 70 -0.19 6.21 12.22
C ALA A 70 -0.73 4.98 11.50
N ALA A 71 -0.69 5.04 10.16
CA ALA A 71 -0.95 3.88 9.34
C ALA A 71 -0.15 3.92 8.03
N THR A 72 -0.03 2.77 7.38
CA THR A 72 0.45 2.69 5.99
C THR A 72 -0.59 3.25 5.02
N LEU A 73 -0.18 3.50 3.80
CA LEU A 73 -1.09 3.74 2.68
C LEU A 73 -0.53 3.08 1.42
N ALA A 74 -1.33 2.26 0.77
CA ALA A 74 -1.12 1.79 -0.60
C ALA A 74 -2.33 2.19 -1.44
N LEU A 75 -2.12 3.13 -2.36
CA LEU A 75 -3.15 3.70 -3.24
C LEU A 75 -2.82 3.40 -4.68
N ALA A 76 -3.79 2.88 -5.42
CA ALA A 76 -3.79 2.80 -6.88
C ALA A 76 -5.04 3.52 -7.41
N TRP A 77 -4.82 4.58 -8.19
CA TRP A 77 -5.89 5.34 -8.85
C TRP A 77 -5.78 5.13 -10.37
N PHE A 78 -6.79 4.49 -10.94
CA PHE A 78 -6.86 4.22 -12.37
C PHE A 78 -7.57 5.36 -13.09
N SER A 79 -6.87 6.03 -14.00
CA SER A 79 -7.41 6.93 -15.02
C SER A 79 -7.46 6.19 -16.37
N PRO A 80 -8.09 6.74 -17.42
CA PRO A 80 -8.15 6.04 -18.72
C PRO A 80 -6.79 5.66 -19.33
N GLU A 81 -5.72 6.37 -18.99
CA GLU A 81 -4.40 6.17 -19.61
C GLU A 81 -3.37 5.58 -18.64
N ASN A 82 -3.47 5.92 -17.36
CA ASN A 82 -2.46 5.58 -16.36
C ASN A 82 -3.07 5.15 -15.04
N MET A 83 -2.38 4.29 -14.34
CA MET A 83 -2.55 4.05 -12.92
C MET A 83 -1.56 4.92 -12.16
N TYR A 84 -2.07 5.79 -11.28
CA TYR A 84 -1.26 6.59 -10.36
C TYR A 84 -1.16 5.87 -9.04
N LEU A 85 0.07 5.68 -8.60
CA LEU A 85 0.40 4.99 -7.36
C LEU A 85 0.88 6.00 -6.32
N ALA A 86 0.43 5.82 -5.07
CA ALA A 86 1.05 6.43 -3.91
C ALA A 86 1.19 5.38 -2.80
N ASN A 87 2.38 5.35 -2.18
CA ASN A 87 2.69 4.38 -1.13
C ASN A 87 3.45 5.05 0.01
N ALA A 88 3.00 4.81 1.25
CA ALA A 88 3.69 5.15 2.49
C ALA A 88 3.61 3.93 3.41
N GLY A 89 4.75 3.40 3.85
CA GLY A 89 4.82 2.16 4.64
C GLY A 89 5.34 0.98 3.82
N ASP A 90 4.96 -0.22 4.21
CA ASP A 90 5.38 -1.51 3.64
C ASP A 90 4.23 -2.35 3.07
N SER A 91 3.00 -1.82 3.06
CA SER A 91 1.94 -2.32 2.19
C SER A 91 2.40 -2.23 0.73
N ARG A 92 2.11 -3.24 -0.08
CA ARG A 92 2.70 -3.37 -1.42
C ARG A 92 1.68 -3.30 -2.54
N ILE A 93 2.16 -2.86 -3.71
CA ILE A 93 1.45 -2.88 -4.98
C ILE A 93 2.31 -3.62 -5.99
N TYR A 94 1.74 -4.65 -6.62
CA TYR A 94 2.38 -5.44 -7.67
C TYR A 94 1.61 -5.30 -8.97
N ARG A 95 2.31 -5.52 -10.09
CA ARG A 95 1.72 -5.75 -11.40
C ARG A 95 2.24 -7.07 -11.97
N SER A 96 1.34 -7.86 -12.54
CA SER A 96 1.67 -8.99 -13.41
C SER A 96 1.23 -8.68 -14.84
N ARG A 97 2.16 -8.81 -15.78
CA ARG A 97 1.97 -8.62 -17.22
C ARG A 97 2.74 -9.69 -17.97
N ASP A 98 2.09 -10.41 -18.89
CA ASP A 98 2.72 -11.45 -19.72
C ASP A 98 3.53 -12.48 -18.89
N GLY A 99 2.97 -12.90 -17.75
CA GLY A 99 3.59 -13.85 -16.81
C GLY A 99 4.76 -13.28 -16.00
N LYS A 100 5.06 -11.99 -16.10
CA LYS A 100 6.09 -11.31 -15.32
C LYS A 100 5.45 -10.43 -14.26
N THR A 101 5.78 -10.69 -13.00
CA THR A 101 5.31 -9.91 -11.85
C THR A 101 6.43 -9.05 -11.29
N GLU A 102 6.13 -7.79 -11.05
CA GLU A 102 7.01 -6.81 -10.43
C GLU A 102 6.33 -6.08 -9.29
N GLN A 103 7.07 -5.72 -8.25
CA GLN A 103 6.63 -4.81 -7.21
C GLN A 103 6.77 -3.37 -7.70
N LEU A 104 5.67 -2.62 -7.72
CA LEU A 104 5.63 -1.22 -8.16
C LEU A 104 5.85 -0.25 -6.99
N SER A 105 5.42 -0.61 -5.79
CA SER A 105 5.62 0.17 -4.57
C SER A 105 7.05 0.02 -4.04
N LYS A 106 7.43 0.92 -3.13
CA LYS A 106 8.71 0.85 -2.42
C LYS A 106 8.44 0.78 -0.93
N ASP A 107 8.82 -0.33 -0.29
CA ASP A 107 8.66 -0.42 1.16
C ASP A 107 9.57 0.60 1.85
N HIS A 108 9.01 1.32 2.78
CA HIS A 108 9.72 2.33 3.55
C HIS A 108 10.39 1.73 4.80
N THR A 109 11.17 0.65 4.59
CA THR A 109 12.01 0.03 5.61
C THR A 109 13.48 -0.02 5.17
N ALA A 110 14.40 0.12 6.12
CA ALA A 110 15.83 0.00 5.81
C ALA A 110 16.20 -1.41 5.31
N ALA A 111 15.52 -2.43 5.81
CA ALA A 111 15.74 -3.82 5.41
C ALA A 111 15.36 -4.06 3.94
N TRP A 112 14.21 -3.52 3.50
CA TRP A 112 13.81 -3.63 2.09
C TRP A 112 14.81 -2.97 1.14
N GLY A 113 15.35 -1.81 1.51
CA GLY A 113 16.40 -1.15 0.74
C GLY A 113 17.67 -2.00 0.56
N GLN A 114 18.02 -2.85 1.52
CA GLN A 114 19.13 -3.79 1.40
C GLN A 114 18.80 -4.98 0.49
N LEU A 115 17.57 -5.52 0.61
CA LEU A 115 17.05 -6.57 -0.27
C LEU A 115 17.07 -6.12 -1.73
N GLN A 116 16.56 -4.93 -2.04
CA GLN A 116 16.52 -4.40 -3.42
C GLN A 116 17.90 -4.17 -4.04
N ARG A 117 18.89 -3.85 -3.24
CA ARG A 117 20.29 -3.72 -3.71
C ARG A 117 21.04 -5.06 -3.79
N GLY A 118 20.38 -6.18 -3.47
CA GLY A 118 20.99 -7.50 -3.47
C GLY A 118 22.04 -7.73 -2.35
N VAL A 119 22.07 -6.84 -1.35
CA VAL A 119 22.93 -6.98 -0.16
C VAL A 119 22.41 -8.05 0.77
N MET A 120 21.12 -8.37 0.67
CA MET A 120 20.40 -9.31 1.51
C MET A 120 19.50 -10.20 0.65
N GLN A 121 19.39 -11.47 1.02
CA GLN A 121 18.45 -12.42 0.40
C GLN A 121 17.07 -12.33 1.08
N GLU A 122 16.01 -12.84 0.41
CA GLU A 122 14.66 -12.83 0.97
C GLU A 122 14.56 -13.54 2.33
N VAL A 123 15.29 -14.64 2.51
CA VAL A 123 15.33 -15.38 3.79
C VAL A 123 15.88 -14.49 4.92
N GLU A 124 16.95 -13.76 4.65
CA GLU A 124 17.59 -12.85 5.61
C GLU A 124 16.68 -11.65 5.89
N TYR A 125 16.02 -11.11 4.85
CA TYR A 125 15.04 -10.03 4.98
C TYR A 125 13.89 -10.45 5.91
N ARG A 126 13.31 -11.64 5.72
CA ARG A 126 12.22 -12.16 6.54
C ARG A 126 12.59 -12.31 8.01
N ALA A 127 13.85 -12.71 8.29
CA ALA A 127 14.40 -12.85 9.64
C ALA A 127 14.95 -11.54 10.21
N HIS A 128 14.95 -10.43 9.45
CA HIS A 128 15.64 -9.21 9.86
C HIS A 128 14.86 -8.51 11.01
N PRO A 129 15.50 -8.16 12.13
CA PRO A 129 14.83 -7.61 13.32
C PRO A 129 14.19 -6.22 13.08
N ARG A 130 14.61 -5.51 12.04
CA ARG A 130 14.03 -4.22 11.64
C ARG A 130 13.23 -4.30 10.34
N ARG A 131 12.71 -5.48 10.00
CA ARG A 131 11.91 -5.68 8.80
C ARG A 131 10.66 -4.80 8.78
N ALA A 132 9.95 -4.71 9.92
CA ALA A 132 8.77 -3.88 10.11
C ALA A 132 9.08 -2.47 10.68
N ALA A 133 10.37 -2.04 10.71
CA ALA A 133 10.72 -0.71 11.18
C ALA A 133 10.53 0.34 10.08
N LEU A 134 9.35 0.94 10.04
CA LEU A 134 8.98 1.94 9.05
C LEU A 134 9.63 3.30 9.35
N TYR A 135 10.08 3.98 8.29
CA TYR A 135 10.55 5.37 8.34
C TYR A 135 9.62 6.36 7.61
N GLN A 136 8.57 5.87 6.94
CA GLN A 136 7.52 6.68 6.32
C GLN A 136 6.15 6.05 6.57
N VAL A 137 5.22 6.86 7.07
CA VAL A 137 3.83 6.51 7.36
C VAL A 137 2.96 7.75 7.19
N ILE A 138 1.64 7.57 7.20
CA ILE A 138 0.68 8.67 7.31
C ILE A 138 0.37 8.88 8.80
N GLY A 139 0.50 10.12 9.30
CA GLY A 139 0.40 10.44 10.73
C GLY A 139 1.73 10.28 11.48
N GLY A 140 1.69 9.71 12.69
CA GLY A 140 2.85 9.42 13.51
C GLY A 140 3.48 10.64 14.22
N GLY A 141 2.83 11.80 14.21
CA GLY A 141 3.37 13.03 14.76
C GLY A 141 4.51 13.64 13.93
N ASN A 142 4.80 13.10 12.75
CA ASN A 142 5.81 13.64 11.85
C ASN A 142 5.31 14.94 11.21
N ARG A 143 6.24 15.89 10.95
CA ARG A 143 5.88 17.15 10.28
C ARG A 143 5.51 16.95 8.82
N THR A 144 6.10 15.99 8.16
CA THR A 144 5.91 15.71 6.75
C THR A 144 5.94 14.20 6.50
N SER A 145 5.16 13.76 5.52
CA SER A 145 5.28 12.44 4.93
C SER A 145 5.81 12.58 3.50
N CYS A 146 6.67 11.65 3.10
CA CYS A 146 7.24 11.59 1.74
C CYS A 146 6.88 10.24 1.08
N PRO A 147 5.62 10.04 0.68
CA PRO A 147 5.20 8.83 -0.01
C PRO A 147 5.97 8.62 -1.31
N HIS A 148 6.09 7.38 -1.74
CA HIS A 148 6.53 7.04 -3.09
C HIS A 148 5.36 7.25 -4.06
N PHE A 149 5.59 7.97 -5.16
CA PHE A 149 4.63 8.20 -6.22
C PHE A 149 5.16 7.65 -7.55
N ALA A 150 4.26 7.10 -8.38
CA ALA A 150 4.57 6.71 -9.75
C ALA A 150 3.32 6.82 -10.63
N ALA A 151 3.54 7.05 -11.93
CA ALA A 151 2.53 6.92 -12.97
C ALA A 151 2.92 5.72 -13.84
N ILE A 152 2.01 4.77 -14.00
CA ILE A 152 2.24 3.49 -14.65
C ILE A 152 1.21 3.33 -15.78
N GLN A 153 1.68 3.17 -17.00
CA GLN A 153 0.79 2.77 -18.08
C GLN A 153 0.34 1.33 -17.90
N TYR A 154 -0.94 1.09 -18.02
CA TYR A 154 -1.52 -0.23 -17.96
C TYR A 154 -2.21 -0.61 -19.28
N GLN A 155 -2.47 -1.88 -19.46
CA GLN A 155 -3.14 -2.43 -20.64
C GLN A 155 -4.07 -3.58 -20.25
N SER A 156 -4.95 -3.94 -21.18
CA SER A 156 -5.79 -5.15 -21.05
C SER A 156 -4.93 -6.37 -20.76
N GLY A 157 -5.36 -7.21 -19.84
CA GLY A 157 -4.64 -8.39 -19.35
C GLY A 157 -3.65 -8.12 -18.21
N ASP A 158 -3.39 -6.86 -17.86
CA ASP A 158 -2.62 -6.57 -16.65
C ASP A 158 -3.39 -6.98 -15.40
N ARG A 159 -2.68 -7.56 -14.44
CA ARG A 159 -3.24 -7.89 -13.15
C ARG A 159 -2.46 -7.18 -12.05
N PHE A 160 -3.18 -6.51 -11.15
CA PHE A 160 -2.60 -5.80 -10.01
C PHE A 160 -2.98 -6.47 -8.70
N LEU A 161 -2.04 -6.48 -7.75
CA LEU A 161 -2.28 -6.87 -6.36
C LEU A 161 -1.90 -5.69 -5.46
N ILE A 162 -2.79 -5.35 -4.53
CA ILE A 162 -2.52 -4.44 -3.40
C ILE A 162 -2.66 -5.27 -2.13
N CYS A 163 -1.66 -5.27 -1.25
CA CYS A 163 -1.69 -6.09 -0.05
C CYS A 163 -1.01 -5.41 1.16
N SER A 164 -1.46 -5.78 2.37
CA SER A 164 -0.75 -5.49 3.63
C SER A 164 0.47 -6.40 3.78
N ASP A 165 1.30 -6.11 4.77
CA ASP A 165 2.49 -6.90 5.11
C ASP A 165 2.14 -8.29 5.65
N GLY A 166 0.95 -8.48 6.25
CA GLY A 166 0.45 -9.81 6.65
C GLY A 166 0.45 -10.84 5.52
N LEU A 167 0.20 -10.41 4.25
CA LEU A 167 0.38 -11.30 3.11
C LEU A 167 1.85 -11.68 2.91
N ILE A 168 2.75 -10.71 3.01
CA ILE A 168 4.19 -10.90 2.82
C ILE A 168 4.77 -11.80 3.90
N ASP A 169 4.24 -11.73 5.10
CA ASP A 169 4.65 -12.58 6.23
C ASP A 169 4.34 -14.06 6.01
N GLY A 170 3.19 -14.36 5.42
CA GLY A 170 2.75 -15.73 5.19
C GLY A 170 3.11 -16.28 3.80
N VAL A 171 3.39 -15.41 2.82
CA VAL A 171 3.60 -15.85 1.43
C VAL A 171 4.92 -15.35 0.88
N TRP A 172 5.75 -16.26 0.38
CA TRP A 172 7.03 -15.91 -0.27
C TRP A 172 6.78 -15.18 -1.58
N GLU A 173 7.68 -14.27 -1.93
CA GLU A 173 7.62 -13.45 -3.14
C GLU A 173 7.37 -14.29 -4.42
N ARG A 174 8.07 -15.42 -4.56
CA ARG A 174 7.86 -16.35 -5.69
C ARG A 174 6.43 -16.84 -5.82
N HIS A 175 5.78 -17.14 -4.69
CA HIS A 175 4.41 -17.68 -4.70
C HIS A 175 3.37 -16.59 -4.98
N ILE A 176 3.66 -15.33 -4.61
CA ILE A 176 2.85 -14.18 -5.01
C ILE A 176 2.92 -14.03 -6.54
N ARG A 177 4.15 -14.10 -7.09
CA ARG A 177 4.38 -14.02 -8.54
C ARG A 177 3.68 -15.13 -9.29
N ASP A 178 3.83 -16.37 -8.84
CA ASP A 178 3.19 -17.55 -9.44
C ASP A 178 1.66 -17.37 -9.43
N ALA A 179 1.06 -16.99 -8.28
CA ALA A 179 -0.38 -16.84 -8.15
C ALA A 179 -0.96 -15.73 -9.03
N LEU A 180 -0.23 -14.61 -9.20
CA LEU A 180 -0.66 -13.52 -10.07
C LEU A 180 -0.52 -13.85 -11.56
N ALA A 181 0.39 -14.75 -11.92
CA ALA A 181 0.59 -15.20 -13.29
C ALA A 181 -0.38 -16.34 -13.71
N GLU A 182 -1.07 -16.97 -12.76
CA GLU A 182 -2.06 -18.02 -13.08
C GLU A 182 -3.29 -17.43 -13.77
N ASP A 183 -3.79 -18.15 -14.77
CA ASP A 183 -5.04 -17.82 -15.48
C ASP A 183 -6.26 -18.30 -14.67
N VAL A 184 -6.55 -17.59 -13.59
CA VAL A 184 -7.70 -17.82 -12.70
C VAL A 184 -8.40 -16.49 -12.42
N LEU A 185 -9.65 -16.54 -12.01
CA LEU A 185 -10.40 -15.33 -11.65
C LEU A 185 -9.73 -14.57 -10.50
N PRO A 186 -9.79 -13.22 -10.47
CA PRO A 186 -9.24 -12.41 -9.38
C PRO A 186 -9.67 -12.86 -7.99
N GLU A 187 -10.94 -13.27 -7.85
CA GLU A 187 -11.47 -13.77 -6.58
C GLU A 187 -10.79 -15.09 -6.15
N GLU A 188 -10.52 -16.00 -7.08
CA GLU A 188 -9.83 -17.26 -6.78
C GLU A 188 -8.37 -17.02 -6.40
N CYS A 189 -7.71 -16.09 -7.09
CA CYS A 189 -6.36 -15.65 -6.75
C CYS A 189 -6.31 -15.05 -5.33
N CYS A 190 -7.25 -14.19 -4.97
CA CYS A 190 -7.39 -13.66 -3.61
C CYS A 190 -7.54 -14.77 -2.57
N LYS A 191 -8.48 -15.70 -2.78
CA LYS A 191 -8.74 -16.81 -1.84
C LYS A 191 -7.51 -17.70 -1.64
N LYS A 192 -6.79 -17.98 -2.73
CA LYS A 192 -5.57 -18.80 -2.70
C LYS A 192 -4.46 -18.13 -1.91
N LEU A 193 -4.21 -16.85 -2.16
CA LEU A 193 -3.19 -16.07 -1.47
C LEU A 193 -3.52 -15.90 0.02
N LEU A 194 -4.76 -15.53 0.34
CA LEU A 194 -5.22 -15.34 1.71
C LEU A 194 -5.12 -16.63 2.53
N LYS A 195 -5.62 -17.74 1.98
CA LYS A 195 -5.51 -19.06 2.63
C LYS A 195 -4.07 -19.39 2.96
N ARG A 196 -3.16 -19.18 2.00
CA ARG A 196 -1.73 -19.47 2.20
C ARG A 196 -1.09 -18.58 3.25
N ALA A 197 -1.44 -17.29 3.28
CA ALA A 197 -0.95 -16.37 4.29
C ALA A 197 -1.34 -16.81 5.70
N VAL A 198 -2.62 -17.10 5.90
CA VAL A 198 -3.15 -17.54 7.20
C VAL A 198 -2.55 -18.87 7.66
N GLU A 199 -2.42 -19.85 6.74
CA GLU A 199 -1.86 -21.17 7.07
C GLU A 199 -0.37 -21.11 7.45
N ASN A 200 0.41 -20.20 6.86
CA ASN A 200 1.85 -20.12 7.08
C ASN A 200 2.28 -19.17 8.19
N SER A 201 1.55 -18.09 8.41
CA SER A 201 1.87 -17.11 9.44
C SER A 201 0.72 -16.92 10.41
N GLY A 202 -0.40 -16.36 9.97
CA GLY A 202 -1.57 -16.10 10.79
C GLY A 202 -1.32 -15.20 12.02
N THR A 203 -0.19 -14.48 12.02
CA THR A 203 0.25 -13.65 13.15
C THR A 203 -0.17 -12.20 12.99
N ASP A 204 -0.57 -11.81 11.78
CA ASP A 204 -0.97 -10.44 11.46
C ASP A 204 -2.17 -10.42 10.53
N ASP A 205 -2.93 -9.32 10.56
CA ASP A 205 -4.11 -9.13 9.72
C ASP A 205 -3.71 -9.04 8.25
N THR A 206 -4.32 -9.90 7.45
CA THR A 206 -4.01 -9.99 6.02
C THR A 206 -5.15 -9.41 5.18
N THR A 207 -4.86 -8.31 4.50
CA THR A 207 -5.78 -7.69 3.53
C THR A 207 -5.15 -7.72 2.14
N LEU A 208 -5.94 -8.08 1.12
CA LEU A 208 -5.48 -8.04 -0.26
C LEU A 208 -6.61 -7.74 -1.25
N ILE A 209 -6.26 -7.10 -2.36
CA ILE A 209 -7.16 -6.75 -3.47
C ILE A 209 -6.46 -7.17 -4.76
N VAL A 210 -7.11 -7.99 -5.58
CA VAL A 210 -6.65 -8.32 -6.94
C VAL A 210 -7.56 -7.62 -7.95
N ILE A 211 -6.95 -6.92 -8.90
CA ILE A 211 -7.62 -6.17 -9.96
C ILE A 211 -7.12 -6.71 -11.29
N GLU A 212 -8.02 -7.02 -12.22
CA GLU A 212 -7.69 -7.40 -13.59
C GLU A 212 -8.24 -6.36 -14.55
N ILE A 213 -7.44 -5.98 -15.52
CA ILE A 213 -7.82 -5.00 -16.53
C ILE A 213 -8.40 -5.75 -17.73
N GLY A 214 -9.68 -5.51 -18.01
CA GLY A 214 -10.42 -6.09 -19.15
C GLY A 214 -10.24 -5.33 -20.46
#